data_ba941fa1c7a87b0c3e306b3c8ecc2204
#
_entry.id   ba941fa1c7a87b0c3e306b3c8ecc2204
#
_cell.length_a   1.000
_cell.length_b   1.000
_cell.length_c   1.000
_cell.angle_alpha   90.00
_cell.angle_beta   90.00
_cell.angle_gamma   90.00
#
_symmetry.space_group_name_H-M   'P 1'
#
loop_
_entity.id
_entity.type
_entity.pdbx_description
1 polymer ?
#
loop_
_entity_poly.entity_id
_entity_poly.type
_entity_poly.pdbx_seq_one_letter_code
_entity_poly.pdbx_strand_id
1 'polypeptide(L)'
;MVEPQKILAGDASCRDIVKCLYRLTDFELAIYKKLVRQGPLRADDLAPVVKRDRSTVYRALQKLVASGLAFRGTKSIERGGYYHLYAAVSPDALKAKLHKCADDWFDNMNSAIDDFDLA
;
A
#
# COMPACT_ATOMS: atom_id res chain seq x y z
N MET A 1 -7.25 -6.32 -10.19
CA MET A 1 -7.71 -4.93 -10.01
C MET A 1 -9.21 -4.92 -9.74
N VAL A 2 -9.68 -4.03 -8.85
CA VAL A 2 -11.09 -3.91 -8.52
C VAL A 2 -11.83 -3.20 -9.68
N GLU A 3 -12.98 -3.75 -10.06
CA GLU A 3 -13.79 -3.13 -11.08
C GLU A 3 -14.51 -1.89 -10.52
N PRO A 4 -14.58 -0.78 -11.29
CA PRO A 4 -15.29 0.42 -10.84
C PRO A 4 -16.76 0.17 -10.46
N GLN A 5 -17.43 -0.72 -11.18
CA GLN A 5 -18.83 -1.06 -10.90
C GLN A 5 -19.00 -1.66 -9.50
N LYS A 6 -18.03 -2.44 -9.03
CA LYS A 6 -18.06 -3.05 -7.71
C LYS A 6 -18.03 -1.98 -6.62
N ILE A 7 -17.21 -0.96 -6.79
CA ILE A 7 -17.11 0.17 -5.86
C ILE A 7 -18.41 0.96 -5.87
N LEU A 8 -18.95 1.26 -7.05
CA LEU A 8 -20.18 2.04 -7.22
C LEU A 8 -21.39 1.32 -6.63
N ALA A 9 -21.41 -0.01 -6.69
CA ALA A 9 -22.49 -0.82 -6.13
C ALA A 9 -22.39 -1.00 -4.60
N GLY A 10 -21.31 -0.53 -3.99
CA GLY A 10 -21.09 -0.70 -2.55
C GLY A 10 -20.60 -2.09 -2.14
N ASP A 11 -20.19 -2.90 -3.11
CA ASP A 11 -19.73 -4.28 -2.88
C ASP A 11 -18.24 -4.36 -2.54
N ALA A 12 -17.51 -3.24 -2.64
CA ALA A 12 -16.08 -3.22 -2.41
C ALA A 12 -15.75 -3.31 -0.92
N SER A 13 -14.80 -4.17 -0.57
CA SER A 13 -14.21 -4.21 0.77
C SER A 13 -13.13 -3.13 0.88
N CYS A 14 -12.70 -2.82 2.12
CA CYS A 14 -11.57 -1.93 2.36
C CYS A 14 -10.31 -2.43 1.63
N ARG A 15 -10.09 -3.75 1.59
CA ARG A 15 -9.00 -4.36 0.85
C ARG A 15 -9.03 -3.99 -0.64
N ASP A 16 -10.21 -4.07 -1.25
CA ASP A 16 -10.39 -3.73 -2.67
C ASP A 16 -10.08 -2.26 -2.93
N ILE A 17 -10.50 -1.37 -2.03
CA ILE A 17 -10.25 0.06 -2.15
C ILE A 17 -8.76 0.37 -2.09
N VAL A 18 -8.04 -0.23 -1.13
CA VAL A 18 -6.59 -0.04 -0.99
C VAL A 18 -5.87 -0.52 -2.25
N LYS A 19 -6.22 -1.68 -2.76
CA LYS A 19 -5.62 -2.22 -3.99
C LYS A 19 -5.86 -1.29 -5.17
N CYS A 20 -7.05 -0.77 -5.31
CA CYS A 20 -7.41 0.11 -6.41
C CYS A 20 -6.67 1.45 -6.35
N LEU A 21 -6.70 2.13 -5.19
CA LEU A 21 -6.12 3.47 -5.04
C LEU A 21 -4.60 3.46 -5.11
N TYR A 22 -3.95 2.42 -4.60
CA TYR A 22 -2.49 2.32 -4.59
C TYR A 22 -1.95 1.40 -5.68
N ARG A 23 -2.83 0.79 -6.48
CA ARG A 23 -2.47 -0.16 -7.54
C ARG A 23 -1.63 -1.32 -7.02
N LEU A 24 -2.01 -1.85 -5.87
CA LEU A 24 -1.30 -2.95 -5.25
C LEU A 24 -1.77 -4.29 -5.80
N THR A 25 -0.83 -5.23 -5.90
CA THR A 25 -1.14 -6.63 -6.12
C THR A 25 -1.54 -7.28 -4.79
N ASP A 26 -2.13 -8.46 -4.85
CA ASP A 26 -2.44 -9.24 -3.64
C ASP A 26 -1.18 -9.55 -2.84
N PHE A 27 -0.08 -9.84 -3.53
CA PHE A 27 1.21 -10.10 -2.89
C PHE A 27 1.72 -8.87 -2.12
N GLU A 28 1.68 -7.70 -2.73
CA GLU A 28 2.12 -6.46 -2.10
C GLU A 28 1.27 -6.14 -0.87
N LEU A 29 -0.04 -6.33 -0.97
CA LEU A 29 -0.92 -6.13 0.18
C LEU A 29 -0.62 -7.12 1.31
N ALA A 30 -0.31 -8.38 0.96
CA ALA A 30 0.06 -9.39 1.95
C ALA A 30 1.36 -9.01 2.68
N ILE A 31 2.34 -8.45 1.97
CA ILE A 31 3.58 -7.94 2.57
C ILE A 31 3.27 -6.80 3.55
N TYR A 32 2.43 -5.84 3.15
CA TYR A 32 2.01 -4.76 4.03
C TYR A 32 1.38 -5.29 5.32
N LYS A 33 0.47 -6.26 5.21
CA LYS A 33 -0.18 -6.87 6.37
C LYS A 33 0.81 -7.56 7.30
N LYS A 34 1.82 -8.22 6.75
CA LYS A 34 2.88 -8.84 7.56
C LYS A 34 3.67 -7.80 8.34
N LEU A 35 4.02 -6.69 7.71
CA LEU A 35 4.70 -5.59 8.38
C LEU A 35 3.85 -5.01 9.51
N VAL A 36 2.55 -4.83 9.30
CA VAL A 36 1.66 -4.34 10.34
C VAL A 36 1.63 -5.27 11.55
N ARG A 37 1.54 -6.58 11.30
CA ARG A 37 1.38 -7.58 12.37
C ARG A 37 2.66 -7.86 13.13
N GLN A 38 3.80 -7.91 12.43
CA GLN A 38 5.05 -8.36 13.01
C GLN A 38 6.02 -7.23 13.33
N GLY A 39 5.68 -6.00 12.95
CA GLY A 39 6.56 -4.85 13.12
C GLY A 39 7.68 -4.80 12.09
N PRO A 40 8.75 -4.03 12.34
CA PRO A 40 9.82 -3.88 11.36
C PRO A 40 10.49 -5.20 11.01
N LEU A 41 10.67 -5.44 9.71
CA LEU A 41 11.29 -6.66 9.19
C LEU A 41 12.25 -6.33 8.06
N ARG A 42 13.24 -7.21 7.88
CA ARG A 42 14.14 -7.18 6.73
C ARG A 42 13.52 -7.96 5.57
N ALA A 43 13.95 -7.66 4.34
CA ALA A 43 13.55 -8.46 3.18
C ALA A 43 13.93 -9.94 3.36
N ASP A 44 15.11 -10.20 3.95
CA ASP A 44 15.58 -11.55 4.22
C ASP A 44 14.68 -12.31 5.21
N ASP A 45 14.04 -11.59 6.15
CA ASP A 45 13.11 -12.19 7.10
C ASP A 45 11.78 -12.56 6.46
N LEU A 46 11.33 -11.75 5.50
CA LEU A 46 10.05 -11.94 4.81
C LEU A 46 10.11 -13.04 3.76
N ALA A 47 11.22 -13.16 3.05
CA ALA A 47 11.34 -14.08 1.91
C ALA A 47 10.92 -15.52 2.24
N PRO A 48 11.45 -16.16 3.33
CA PRO A 48 11.03 -17.52 3.66
C PRO A 48 9.56 -17.60 4.12
N VAL A 49 9.06 -16.56 4.78
CA VAL A 49 7.68 -16.55 5.27
C VAL A 49 6.67 -16.53 4.13
N VAL A 50 6.93 -15.71 3.10
CA VAL A 50 6.03 -15.60 1.95
C VAL A 50 6.40 -16.56 0.81
N LYS A 51 7.44 -17.37 1.00
CA LYS A 51 7.91 -18.38 0.03
C LYS A 51 8.21 -17.78 -1.34
N ARG A 52 8.88 -16.64 -1.35
CA ARG A 52 9.33 -15.95 -2.55
C ARG A 52 10.80 -15.59 -2.40
N ASP A 53 11.46 -15.39 -3.51
CA ASP A 53 12.87 -14.99 -3.50
C ASP A 53 13.01 -13.55 -2.96
N ARG A 54 14.21 -13.25 -2.46
CA ARG A 54 14.53 -11.95 -1.87
C ARG A 54 14.27 -10.79 -2.84
N SER A 55 14.60 -10.98 -4.12
CA SER A 55 14.42 -9.93 -5.14
C SER A 55 12.96 -9.56 -5.32
N THR A 56 12.07 -10.54 -5.33
CA THR A 56 10.62 -10.32 -5.45
C THR A 56 10.09 -9.57 -4.23
N VAL A 57 10.50 -9.99 -3.03
CA VAL A 57 10.13 -9.32 -1.77
C VAL A 57 10.65 -7.90 -1.73
N TYR A 58 11.91 -7.70 -2.13
CA TYR A 58 12.54 -6.38 -2.15
C TYR A 58 11.77 -5.41 -3.07
N ARG A 59 11.38 -5.87 -4.26
CA ARG A 59 10.61 -5.03 -5.19
C ARG A 59 9.24 -4.65 -4.63
N ALA A 60 8.58 -5.59 -3.94
CA ALA A 60 7.31 -5.30 -3.28
C ALA A 60 7.48 -4.26 -2.18
N LEU A 61 8.53 -4.39 -1.36
CA LEU A 61 8.84 -3.43 -0.31
C LEU A 61 9.15 -2.05 -0.87
N GLN A 62 9.91 -1.98 -1.96
CA GLN A 62 10.21 -0.70 -2.62
C GLN A 62 8.93 -0.02 -3.11
N LYS A 63 8.00 -0.79 -3.67
CA LYS A 63 6.72 -0.23 -4.12
C LYS A 63 5.90 0.29 -2.95
N LEU A 64 5.87 -0.43 -1.83
CA LEU A 64 5.17 0.03 -0.63
C LEU A 64 5.76 1.33 -0.09
N VAL A 65 7.10 1.44 -0.07
CA VAL A 65 7.78 2.67 0.35
C VAL A 65 7.46 3.82 -0.61
N ALA A 66 7.55 3.59 -1.91
CA ALA A 66 7.25 4.61 -2.91
C ALA A 66 5.79 5.08 -2.83
N SER A 67 4.87 4.19 -2.44
CA SER A 67 3.45 4.50 -2.29
C SER A 67 3.11 5.17 -0.95
N GLY A 68 4.09 5.30 -0.05
CA GLY A 68 3.86 5.87 1.29
C GLY A 68 3.21 4.92 2.28
N LEU A 69 3.20 3.62 1.99
CA LEU A 69 2.59 2.61 2.86
C LEU A 69 3.60 1.96 3.80
N ALA A 70 4.88 2.16 3.56
CA ALA A 70 5.95 1.64 4.41
C ALA A 70 7.09 2.64 4.50
N PHE A 71 7.89 2.48 5.53
CA PHE A 71 9.11 3.25 5.77
C PHE A 71 10.30 2.32 5.69
N ARG A 72 11.43 2.84 5.21
CA ARG A 72 12.71 2.14 5.22
C ARG A 72 13.66 2.82 6.19
N GLY A 73 14.13 2.08 7.19
CA GLY A 73 15.18 2.52 8.08
C GLY A 73 16.46 1.74 7.82
N THR A 74 17.59 2.32 8.19
CA THR A 74 18.89 1.68 8.03
C THR A 74 19.49 1.43 9.40
N LYS A 75 20.00 0.22 9.64
CA LYS A 75 20.69 -0.17 10.85
C LYS A 75 22.13 -0.55 10.54
N SER A 76 23.06 -0.08 11.38
CA SER A 76 24.47 -0.44 11.27
C SER A 76 24.76 -1.74 12.01
N ILE A 77 25.71 -2.50 11.48
CA ILE A 77 26.19 -3.74 12.08
C ILE A 77 27.56 -3.41 12.72
N GLU A 78 27.79 -3.86 13.97
CA GLU A 78 29.04 -3.58 14.70
C GLU A 78 30.32 -3.97 13.93
N ARG A 79 30.25 -5.06 13.17
CA ARG A 79 31.40 -5.58 12.41
C ARG A 79 31.54 -4.95 11.02
N GLY A 80 30.82 -3.86 10.74
CA GLY A 80 30.81 -3.21 9.44
C GLY A 80 29.61 -3.64 8.59
N GLY A 81 29.19 -2.73 7.70
CA GLY A 81 28.02 -2.94 6.88
C GLY A 81 26.75 -2.43 7.54
N TYR A 82 25.65 -2.61 6.84
CA TYR A 82 24.35 -2.16 7.29
C TYR A 82 23.26 -3.02 6.65
N TYR A 83 22.05 -2.93 7.19
CA TYR A 83 20.88 -3.57 6.62
C TYR A 83 19.67 -2.64 6.72
N HIS A 84 18.68 -2.89 5.87
CA HIS A 84 17.44 -2.12 5.85
C HIS A 84 16.34 -2.83 6.61
N LEU A 85 15.60 -2.08 7.42
CA LEU A 85 14.37 -2.51 8.07
C LEU A 85 13.20 -1.79 7.44
N TYR A 86 12.10 -2.49 7.23
CA TYR A 86 10.88 -1.93 6.68
C TYR A 86 9.78 -2.01 7.72
N ALA A 87 9.06 -0.91 7.90
CA ALA A 87 7.95 -0.81 8.84
C ALA A 87 6.72 -0.28 8.12
N ALA A 88 5.55 -0.79 8.48
CA ALA A 88 4.30 -0.34 7.89
C ALA A 88 3.86 0.99 8.46
N VAL A 89 3.26 1.81 7.62
CA VAL A 89 2.43 2.93 8.07
C VAL A 89 1.27 2.35 8.89
N SER A 90 0.92 2.98 10.01
CA SER A 90 -0.15 2.47 10.85
C SER A 90 -1.47 2.37 10.08
N PRO A 91 -2.32 1.37 10.40
CA PRO A 91 -3.63 1.29 9.77
C PRO A 91 -4.48 2.54 9.93
N ASP A 92 -4.38 3.23 11.06
CA ASP A 92 -5.12 4.49 11.28
C ASP A 92 -4.64 5.60 10.35
N ALA A 93 -3.32 5.73 10.17
CA ALA A 93 -2.76 6.70 9.23
C ALA A 93 -3.15 6.36 7.79
N LEU A 94 -3.17 5.07 7.44
CA LEU A 94 -3.61 4.63 6.11
C LEU A 94 -5.09 4.97 5.90
N LYS A 95 -5.95 4.71 6.89
CA LYS A 95 -7.37 5.06 6.81
C LYS A 95 -7.57 6.55 6.58
N ALA A 96 -6.82 7.39 7.28
CA ALA A 96 -6.91 8.84 7.10
C ALA A 96 -6.55 9.26 5.67
N LYS A 97 -5.50 8.67 5.10
CA LYS A 97 -5.11 8.91 3.71
C LYS A 97 -6.18 8.45 2.72
N LEU A 98 -6.78 7.30 2.99
CA LEU A 98 -7.84 6.75 2.14
C LEU A 98 -9.07 7.65 2.16
N HIS A 99 -9.46 8.15 3.33
CA HIS A 99 -10.59 9.09 3.45
C HIS A 99 -10.32 10.36 2.66
N LYS A 100 -9.12 10.92 2.77
CA LYS A 100 -8.75 12.11 2.00
C LYS A 100 -8.81 11.83 0.49
N CYS A 101 -8.27 10.72 0.03
CA CYS A 101 -8.33 10.34 -1.38
C CYS A 101 -9.78 10.19 -1.85
N ALA A 102 -10.63 9.58 -1.04
CA ALA A 102 -12.05 9.41 -1.37
C ALA A 102 -12.76 10.76 -1.48
N ASP A 103 -12.50 11.68 -0.54
CA ASP A 103 -13.07 13.01 -0.54
C ASP A 103 -12.62 13.82 -1.77
N ASP A 104 -11.33 13.79 -2.09
CA ASP A 104 -10.78 14.48 -3.26
C ASP A 104 -11.37 13.92 -4.55
N TRP A 105 -11.51 12.59 -4.65
CA TRP A 105 -12.09 11.93 -5.81
C TRP A 105 -13.56 12.31 -5.97
N PHE A 106 -14.31 12.35 -4.86
CA PHE A 106 -15.71 12.75 -4.85
C PHE A 106 -15.87 14.20 -5.31
N ASP A 107 -15.04 15.11 -4.80
CA ASP A 107 -15.07 16.52 -5.21
C ASP A 107 -14.73 16.69 -6.68
N ASN A 108 -13.72 15.99 -7.17
CA ASN A 108 -13.33 16.03 -8.58
C ASN A 108 -14.45 15.49 -9.50
N MET A 109 -15.11 14.45 -9.05
CA MET A 109 -16.23 13.86 -9.80
C MET A 109 -17.41 14.83 -9.89
N ASN A 110 -17.74 15.48 -8.78
CA ASN A 110 -18.81 16.49 -8.73
C ASN A 110 -18.47 17.67 -9.64
N SER A 111 -17.24 18.16 -9.61
CA SER A 111 -16.80 19.26 -10.47
C SER A 111 -16.92 18.87 -11.96
N ALA A 112 -16.53 17.68 -12.31
CA ALA A 112 -16.64 17.18 -13.68
C ALA A 112 -18.11 17.10 -14.15
N ILE A 113 -19.00 16.69 -13.25
CA ILE A 113 -20.44 16.66 -13.51
C ILE A 113 -20.99 18.06 -13.75
N ASP A 114 -20.60 19.01 -12.86
CA ASP A 114 -21.06 20.40 -12.96
C ASP A 114 -20.58 21.07 -14.25
N ASP A 115 -19.40 20.71 -14.74
CA ASP A 115 -18.79 21.24 -15.96
C ASP A 115 -19.28 20.52 -17.23
N PHE A 116 -20.09 19.48 -17.07
CA PHE A 116 -20.59 18.71 -18.22
C PHE A 116 -21.51 19.55 -19.08
N ASP A 117 -21.16 19.65 -20.35
CA ASP A 117 -21.92 20.44 -21.33
C ASP A 117 -22.56 19.53 -22.37
N LEU A 118 -23.86 19.65 -22.52
CA LEU A 118 -24.65 18.88 -23.47
C LEU A 118 -24.73 19.53 -24.85
N ALA A 119 -24.20 20.72 -25.01
CA ALA A 119 -24.27 21.47 -26.26
C ALA A 119 -23.51 20.85 -27.43
#